data_d4796be1609f30fc3263ddd60462b580
#
_entry.id   d4796be1609f30fc3263ddd60462b580
#
_cell.length_a   1.000
_cell.length_b   1.000
_cell.length_c   1.000
_cell.angle_alpha   90.00
_cell.angle_beta   90.00
_cell.angle_gamma   90.00
#
_symmetry.space_group_name_H-M   'P 1'
#
loop_
_entity.id
_entity.type
_entity.pdbx_description
1 polymer ?
#
loop_
_entity_poly.entity_id
_entity_poly.type
_entity_poly.pdbx_seq_one_letter_code
_entity_poly.pdbx_strand_id
1 'polypeptide(L)'
;MGVEPFRYQHSFGPVHALHFATAALGRLPAAAALASFELDYSGRAQPTRSAFPTGEGANVLGRLPARGGRERTLVLVAHHDAAHTGLMWHPALAGAGASDSGRPSFALLPELAMAAMAIGPGRARTPARLLLALATALSLQVARGATVPGASDNASGVAAVLALVERLAADPLPGVEVIALFTGAEESGMGGMSAWMRSAGRDLDPPSTLVLGLDTLGAGEPMVASAEGPLWPVRYRGEDLDLADAGADRARIGRPRRFRLGGWTDPVLARLAGLPAISLLSLRGRGFTDYHLPTDTPDRVDWPSVEACLTLAEGVASEWASN
;
A
#
# COMPACT_ATOMS: atom_id res chain seq x y z
N MET A 1 1.65 -14.11 19.88
CA MET A 1 0.81 -13.06 19.28
C MET A 1 0.90 -11.81 20.13
N GLY A 2 1.01 -10.63 19.52
CA GLY A 2 1.00 -9.33 20.19
C GLY A 2 0.02 -8.38 19.49
N VAL A 3 -0.49 -7.39 20.23
CA VAL A 3 -1.30 -6.30 19.71
C VAL A 3 -0.60 -5.01 20.07
N GLU A 4 -0.31 -4.17 19.08
CA GLU A 4 0.36 -2.88 19.24
C GLU A 4 -0.61 -1.75 18.89
N PRO A 5 -1.21 -1.08 19.90
CA PRO A 5 -2.11 0.03 19.65
C PRO A 5 -1.35 1.27 19.19
N PHE A 6 -1.99 2.08 18.35
CA PHE A 6 -1.48 3.36 17.91
C PHE A 6 -2.63 4.35 17.66
N ARG A 7 -2.31 5.65 17.59
CA ARG A 7 -3.27 6.69 17.24
C ARG A 7 -3.00 7.18 15.83
N TYR A 8 -4.07 7.27 15.04
CA TYR A 8 -3.97 7.69 13.65
C TYR A 8 -5.30 8.27 13.12
N GLN A 9 -5.37 8.56 11.83
CA GLN A 9 -6.60 8.95 11.16
C GLN A 9 -7.47 7.72 10.91
N HIS A 10 -8.79 7.84 11.02
CA HIS A 10 -9.72 6.77 10.65
C HIS A 10 -10.03 6.77 9.14
N SER A 11 -9.69 7.85 8.42
CA SER A 11 -9.85 7.98 6.96
C SER A 11 -8.82 8.99 6.42
N PHE A 12 -8.34 8.78 5.19
CA PHE A 12 -7.50 9.75 4.50
C PHE A 12 -8.25 11.05 4.15
N GLY A 13 -9.56 10.98 4.03
CA GLY A 13 -10.41 12.03 3.46
C GLY A 13 -10.22 13.43 4.09
N PRO A 14 -10.26 13.60 5.42
CA PRO A 14 -10.08 14.91 6.05
C PRO A 14 -8.72 15.54 5.76
N VAL A 15 -7.64 14.73 5.77
CA VAL A 15 -6.28 15.21 5.52
C VAL A 15 -6.11 15.64 4.06
N HIS A 16 -6.60 14.83 3.12
CA HIS A 16 -6.59 15.19 1.70
C HIS A 16 -7.42 16.45 1.43
N ALA A 17 -8.63 16.53 2.00
CA ALA A 17 -9.49 17.71 1.87
C ALA A 17 -8.82 18.99 2.39
N LEU A 18 -8.09 18.92 3.51
CA LEU A 18 -7.34 20.04 4.06
C LEU A 18 -6.27 20.54 3.07
N HIS A 19 -5.48 19.62 2.49
CA HIS A 19 -4.45 19.98 1.52
C HIS A 19 -5.05 20.60 0.25
N PHE A 20 -6.11 19.99 -0.30
CA PHE A 20 -6.75 20.47 -1.53
C PHE A 20 -7.42 21.83 -1.32
N ALA A 21 -8.14 22.01 -0.21
CA ALA A 21 -8.75 23.31 0.13
C ALA A 21 -7.68 24.40 0.34
N THR A 22 -6.59 24.07 1.04
CA THR A 22 -5.48 24.99 1.25
C THR A 22 -4.83 25.40 -0.07
N ALA A 23 -4.61 24.45 -0.97
CA ALA A 23 -4.02 24.73 -2.30
C ALA A 23 -4.92 25.67 -3.14
N ALA A 24 -6.23 25.59 -3.00
CA ALA A 24 -7.18 26.44 -3.73
C ALA A 24 -7.11 27.92 -3.35
N LEU A 25 -6.49 28.28 -2.21
CA LEU A 25 -6.42 29.66 -1.72
C LEU A 25 -5.45 30.54 -2.52
N GLY A 26 -4.38 29.99 -3.09
CA GLY A 26 -3.42 30.78 -3.86
C GLY A 26 -2.07 30.11 -4.06
N ARG A 27 -1.11 30.83 -4.65
CA ARG A 27 0.19 30.29 -5.07
C ARG A 27 1.03 29.71 -3.92
N LEU A 28 1.28 30.50 -2.89
CA LEU A 28 2.09 30.06 -1.75
C LEU A 28 1.41 28.95 -0.95
N PRO A 29 0.10 29.07 -0.59
CA PRO A 29 -0.64 27.96 -0.01
C PRO A 29 -0.59 26.67 -0.88
N ALA A 30 -0.70 26.79 -2.20
CA ALA A 30 -0.66 25.63 -3.08
C ALA A 30 0.72 24.94 -3.08
N ALA A 31 1.80 25.71 -3.10
CA ALA A 31 3.15 25.15 -3.02
C ALA A 31 3.38 24.43 -1.68
N ALA A 32 2.99 25.03 -0.58
CA ALA A 32 3.10 24.44 0.75
C ALA A 32 2.21 23.18 0.88
N ALA A 33 0.96 23.24 0.38
CA ALA A 33 0.03 22.11 0.40
C ALA A 33 0.53 20.94 -0.44
N LEU A 34 1.08 21.19 -1.64
CA LEU A 34 1.64 20.13 -2.48
C LEU A 34 2.82 19.45 -1.81
N ALA A 35 3.76 20.21 -1.25
CA ALA A 35 4.92 19.66 -0.55
C ALA A 35 4.49 18.83 0.69
N SER A 36 3.56 19.37 1.49
CA SER A 36 3.02 18.67 2.65
C SER A 36 2.22 17.43 2.26
N PHE A 37 1.42 17.50 1.20
CA PHE A 37 0.65 16.38 0.69
C PHE A 37 1.54 15.23 0.23
N GLU A 38 2.57 15.53 -0.55
CA GLU A 38 3.53 14.52 -1.00
C GLU A 38 4.26 13.83 0.16
N LEU A 39 4.66 14.58 1.17
CA LEU A 39 5.29 14.00 2.37
C LEU A 39 4.33 13.11 3.14
N ASP A 40 3.10 13.59 3.38
CA ASP A 40 2.06 12.86 4.11
C ASP A 40 1.58 11.62 3.35
N TYR A 41 1.28 11.77 2.06
CA TYR A 41 0.67 10.73 1.24
C TYR A 41 1.65 9.60 0.93
N SER A 42 2.91 9.93 0.67
CA SER A 42 3.95 8.94 0.41
C SER A 42 4.49 8.23 1.65
N GLY A 43 4.12 8.66 2.84
CA GLY A 43 4.69 8.13 4.08
C GLY A 43 6.13 8.56 4.38
N ARG A 44 6.76 9.41 3.53
CA ARG A 44 8.11 9.95 3.78
C ARG A 44 8.19 10.73 5.09
N ALA A 45 7.14 11.50 5.35
CA ALA A 45 6.89 12.12 6.65
C ALA A 45 5.38 12.40 6.75
N GLN A 46 4.76 12.12 7.88
CA GLN A 46 3.31 12.22 8.03
C GLN A 46 2.93 13.26 9.10
N PRO A 47 3.37 14.54 8.95
CA PRO A 47 3.18 15.54 9.98
C PRO A 47 1.70 15.87 10.24
N THR A 48 0.91 16.00 9.18
CA THR A 48 -0.52 16.35 9.29
C THR A 48 -1.33 15.21 9.91
N ARG A 49 -1.08 13.97 9.46
CA ARG A 49 -1.76 12.79 9.99
C ARG A 49 -1.40 12.50 11.44
N SER A 50 -0.13 12.69 11.81
CA SER A 50 0.36 12.48 13.16
C SER A 50 -0.08 13.56 14.15
N ALA A 51 -0.21 14.82 13.69
CA ALA A 51 -0.62 15.94 14.54
C ALA A 51 -2.10 15.91 14.93
N PHE A 52 -2.96 15.33 14.10
CA PHE A 52 -4.42 15.37 14.29
C PHE A 52 -5.04 13.97 14.22
N PRO A 53 -4.65 13.02 15.11
CA PRO A 53 -5.24 11.69 15.10
C PRO A 53 -6.73 11.76 15.45
N THR A 54 -7.57 11.04 14.71
CA THR A 54 -9.02 11.02 14.89
C THR A 54 -9.55 9.70 15.44
N GLY A 55 -8.67 8.70 15.57
CA GLY A 55 -9.03 7.38 16.06
C GLY A 55 -7.85 6.61 16.63
N GLU A 56 -8.14 5.42 17.07
CA GLU A 56 -7.16 4.42 17.51
C GLU A 56 -7.21 3.24 16.55
N GLY A 57 -6.04 2.71 16.23
CA GLY A 57 -5.84 1.50 15.47
C GLY A 57 -4.94 0.53 16.21
N ALA A 58 -4.78 -0.67 15.70
CA ALA A 58 -3.84 -1.63 16.24
C ALA A 58 -3.19 -2.43 15.13
N ASN A 59 -1.91 -2.76 15.30
CA ASN A 59 -1.27 -3.82 14.56
C ASN A 59 -1.40 -5.13 15.33
N VAL A 60 -1.57 -6.22 14.62
CA VAL A 60 -1.52 -7.58 15.19
C VAL A 60 -0.28 -8.27 14.68
N LEU A 61 0.52 -8.82 15.60
CA LEU A 61 1.78 -9.48 15.26
C LEU A 61 1.78 -10.94 15.69
N GLY A 62 2.26 -11.79 14.77
CA GLY A 62 2.64 -13.17 15.05
C GLY A 62 4.14 -13.35 14.80
N ARG A 63 4.80 -14.22 15.56
CA ARG A 63 6.20 -14.58 15.34
C ARG A 63 6.36 -16.08 15.25
N LEU A 64 7.08 -16.52 14.22
CA LEU A 64 7.58 -17.87 14.09
C LEU A 64 9.10 -17.82 14.30
N PRO A 65 9.61 -18.32 15.44
CA PRO A 65 11.03 -18.24 15.76
C PRO A 65 11.87 -19.05 14.78
N ALA A 66 13.07 -18.56 14.47
CA ALA A 66 14.03 -19.29 13.66
C ALA A 66 14.48 -20.59 14.34
N ARG A 67 14.63 -21.67 13.57
CA ARG A 67 15.27 -22.89 14.05
C ARG A 67 16.80 -22.76 13.89
N GLY A 68 17.53 -23.06 14.95
CA GLY A 68 19.01 -23.04 14.94
C GLY A 68 19.65 -21.68 15.22
N GLY A 69 18.87 -20.67 15.55
CA GLY A 69 19.31 -19.29 15.75
C GLY A 69 18.85 -18.37 14.63
N ARG A 70 18.62 -17.10 14.97
CA ARG A 70 18.16 -16.12 13.98
C ARG A 70 19.35 -15.52 13.24
N GLU A 71 19.40 -15.72 11.95
CA GLU A 71 20.33 -15.07 11.02
C GLU A 71 19.63 -14.03 10.15
N ARG A 72 18.34 -14.25 9.86
CA ARG A 72 17.52 -13.41 8.97
C ARG A 72 16.11 -13.19 9.53
N THR A 73 15.45 -12.16 9.05
CA THR A 73 14.06 -11.82 9.42
C THR A 73 13.23 -11.62 8.17
N LEU A 74 12.22 -12.46 7.99
CA LEU A 74 11.17 -12.28 6.98
C LEU A 74 9.97 -11.59 7.63
N VAL A 75 9.59 -10.41 7.15
CA VAL A 75 8.38 -9.71 7.58
C VAL A 75 7.32 -9.86 6.51
N LEU A 76 6.26 -10.59 6.81
CA LEU A 76 5.08 -10.74 5.96
C LEU A 76 4.04 -9.71 6.39
N VAL A 77 3.63 -8.83 5.48
CA VAL A 77 2.73 -7.71 5.79
C VAL A 77 1.44 -7.82 5.00
N ALA A 78 0.31 -7.66 5.68
CA ALA A 78 -1.00 -7.42 5.07
C ALA A 78 -1.82 -6.52 5.99
N HIS A 79 -2.56 -5.55 5.44
CA HIS A 79 -3.45 -4.76 6.28
C HIS A 79 -4.77 -5.47 6.56
N HIS A 80 -5.37 -5.18 7.71
CA HIS A 80 -6.61 -5.81 8.16
C HIS A 80 -7.78 -4.82 8.30
N ASP A 81 -7.56 -3.55 8.04
CA ASP A 81 -8.61 -2.55 7.90
C ASP A 81 -9.16 -2.55 6.47
N ALA A 82 -10.34 -1.97 6.30
CA ALA A 82 -11.02 -1.87 5.02
C ALA A 82 -11.38 -0.42 4.70
N ALA A 83 -11.40 -0.11 3.41
CA ALA A 83 -11.64 1.23 2.89
C ALA A 83 -13.04 1.78 3.20
N HIS A 84 -13.17 3.09 3.13
CA HIS A 84 -14.46 3.76 2.98
C HIS A 84 -14.81 3.90 1.51
N THR A 85 -16.05 3.53 1.15
CA THR A 85 -16.54 3.74 -0.21
C THR A 85 -16.83 5.20 -0.50
N GLY A 86 -16.88 5.55 -1.79
CA GLY A 86 -17.22 6.89 -2.23
C GLY A 86 -17.33 7.02 -3.73
N LEU A 87 -17.87 8.15 -4.19
CA LEU A 87 -18.08 8.41 -5.62
C LEU A 87 -16.78 8.38 -6.42
N MET A 88 -15.63 8.72 -5.80
CA MET A 88 -14.34 8.69 -6.49
C MET A 88 -13.92 7.27 -6.90
N TRP A 89 -14.45 6.24 -6.25
CA TRP A 89 -14.20 4.83 -6.57
C TRP A 89 -15.18 4.26 -7.61
N HIS A 90 -16.22 5.04 -8.00
CA HIS A 90 -17.16 4.57 -8.99
C HIS A 90 -16.45 4.24 -10.32
N PRO A 91 -16.69 3.06 -10.92
CA PRO A 91 -15.93 2.59 -12.10
C PRO A 91 -15.90 3.58 -13.29
N ALA A 92 -16.95 4.39 -13.46
CA ALA A 92 -17.00 5.43 -14.49
C ALA A 92 -16.03 6.61 -14.21
N LEU A 93 -15.58 6.81 -12.97
CA LEU A 93 -14.70 7.90 -12.56
C LEU A 93 -13.30 7.40 -12.24
N ALA A 94 -13.21 6.22 -11.65
CA ALA A 94 -11.98 5.66 -11.09
C ALA A 94 -11.02 5.11 -12.16
N GLY A 95 -11.22 5.34 -13.43
CA GLY A 95 -10.40 4.75 -14.50
C GLY A 95 -9.07 4.20 -14.01
N ALA A 96 -8.97 2.92 -13.88
CA ALA A 96 -7.89 2.05 -13.42
C ALA A 96 -6.68 2.76 -12.74
N GLY A 97 -6.56 2.67 -11.43
CA GLY A 97 -5.46 3.26 -10.65
C GLY A 97 -4.05 2.72 -10.97
N ALA A 98 -3.93 1.64 -11.73
CA ALA A 98 -2.67 1.11 -12.21
C ALA A 98 -2.31 1.71 -13.57
N SER A 99 -1.29 2.54 -13.64
CA SER A 99 -0.86 3.23 -14.84
C SER A 99 0.40 2.62 -15.45
N ASP A 100 0.22 1.51 -16.15
CA ASP A 100 1.27 0.97 -17.05
C ASP A 100 1.30 1.68 -18.41
N SER A 101 0.40 2.67 -18.63
CA SER A 101 0.10 3.26 -19.95
C SER A 101 0.65 4.65 -20.17
N GLY A 102 1.42 5.21 -19.22
CA GLY A 102 1.85 6.60 -19.32
C GLY A 102 0.71 7.63 -19.22
N ARG A 103 -0.55 7.19 -18.99
CA ARG A 103 -1.68 8.09 -18.75
C ARG A 103 -1.71 8.51 -17.28
N PRO A 104 -1.99 9.79 -16.97
CA PRO A 104 -2.15 10.22 -15.61
C PRO A 104 -3.22 9.38 -14.91
N SER A 105 -2.88 8.76 -13.78
CA SER A 105 -3.89 8.15 -12.93
C SER A 105 -4.79 9.24 -12.34
N PHE A 106 -6.03 8.89 -11.97
CA PHE A 106 -6.94 9.84 -11.31
C PHE A 106 -6.32 10.41 -10.01
N ALA A 107 -5.49 9.64 -9.34
CA ALA A 107 -4.74 10.07 -8.14
C ALA A 107 -3.79 11.25 -8.44
N LEU A 108 -3.23 11.34 -9.62
CA LEU A 108 -2.30 12.41 -10.02
C LEU A 108 -3.00 13.76 -10.30
N LEU A 109 -4.29 13.76 -10.64
CA LEU A 109 -5.00 14.99 -11.04
C LEU A 109 -5.02 16.08 -9.95
N PRO A 110 -5.32 15.79 -8.67
CA PRO A 110 -5.26 16.80 -7.60
C PRO A 110 -3.84 17.37 -7.42
N GLU A 111 -2.81 16.55 -7.53
CA GLU A 111 -1.41 17.01 -7.42
C GLU A 111 -1.02 17.93 -8.56
N LEU A 112 -1.41 17.59 -9.79
CA LEU A 112 -1.23 18.47 -10.95
C LEU A 112 -2.00 19.78 -10.80
N ALA A 113 -3.19 19.76 -10.20
CA ALA A 113 -3.97 20.95 -9.92
C ALA A 113 -3.27 21.81 -8.86
N MET A 114 -2.73 21.22 -7.78
CA MET A 114 -1.93 21.94 -6.78
C MET A 114 -0.68 22.57 -7.43
N ALA A 115 0.03 21.83 -8.30
CA ALA A 115 1.16 22.37 -9.04
C ALA A 115 0.74 23.52 -9.98
N ALA A 116 -0.37 23.38 -10.70
CA ALA A 116 -0.91 24.43 -11.55
C ALA A 116 -1.32 25.69 -10.76
N MET A 117 -1.83 25.53 -9.55
CA MET A 117 -2.09 26.66 -8.64
C MET A 117 -0.81 27.35 -8.18
N ALA A 118 0.24 26.56 -7.86
CA ALA A 118 1.50 27.06 -7.33
C ALA A 118 2.32 27.82 -8.40
N ILE A 119 2.54 27.22 -9.55
CA ILE A 119 3.48 27.72 -10.57
C ILE A 119 2.85 27.95 -11.95
N GLY A 120 1.62 27.51 -12.16
CA GLY A 120 0.95 27.61 -13.46
C GLY A 120 0.59 29.04 -13.87
N PRO A 121 0.35 29.26 -15.18
CA PRO A 121 -0.12 30.54 -15.70
C PRO A 121 -1.52 30.88 -15.17
N GLY A 122 -1.88 32.17 -15.20
CA GLY A 122 -3.15 32.66 -14.64
C GLY A 122 -4.40 31.91 -15.18
N ARG A 123 -4.39 31.59 -16.48
CA ARG A 123 -5.48 30.83 -17.14
C ARG A 123 -5.67 29.41 -16.62
N ALA A 124 -4.63 28.79 -16.06
CA ALA A 124 -4.72 27.43 -15.51
C ALA A 124 -5.33 27.39 -14.10
N ARG A 125 -5.37 28.52 -13.38
CA ARG A 125 -5.76 28.52 -11.97
C ARG A 125 -7.24 28.30 -11.73
N THR A 126 -8.11 28.83 -12.61
CA THR A 126 -9.56 28.62 -12.48
C THR A 126 -9.91 27.14 -12.60
N PRO A 127 -9.52 26.42 -13.67
CA PRO A 127 -9.80 24.98 -13.75
C PRO A 127 -9.12 24.19 -12.64
N ALA A 128 -7.87 24.53 -12.23
CA ALA A 128 -7.21 23.88 -11.12
C ALA A 128 -7.98 24.06 -9.79
N ARG A 129 -8.46 25.27 -9.52
CA ARG A 129 -9.28 25.54 -8.33
C ARG A 129 -10.59 24.75 -8.32
N LEU A 130 -11.27 24.65 -9.47
CA LEU A 130 -12.49 23.86 -9.58
C LEU A 130 -12.21 22.37 -9.35
N LEU A 131 -11.12 21.85 -9.89
CA LEU A 131 -10.70 20.45 -9.66
C LEU A 131 -10.35 20.19 -8.20
N LEU A 132 -9.65 21.13 -7.54
CA LEU A 132 -9.33 21.03 -6.10
C LEU A 132 -10.58 21.10 -5.23
N ALA A 133 -11.56 21.95 -5.59
CA ALA A 133 -12.83 21.99 -4.90
C ALA A 133 -13.60 20.67 -5.02
N LEU A 134 -13.62 20.08 -6.22
CA LEU A 134 -14.21 18.76 -6.45
C LEU A 134 -13.47 17.68 -5.66
N ALA A 135 -12.13 17.66 -5.72
CA ALA A 135 -11.32 16.71 -4.97
C ALA A 135 -11.53 16.83 -3.45
N THR A 136 -11.65 18.05 -2.93
CA THR A 136 -12.02 18.33 -1.53
C THR A 136 -13.37 17.70 -1.19
N ALA A 137 -14.39 17.94 -2.01
CA ALA A 137 -15.74 17.43 -1.78
C ALA A 137 -15.78 15.89 -1.81
N LEU A 138 -15.11 15.28 -2.78
CA LEU A 138 -15.00 13.81 -2.90
C LEU A 138 -14.26 13.21 -1.70
N SER A 139 -13.15 13.81 -1.25
CA SER A 139 -12.42 13.37 -0.07
C SER A 139 -13.27 13.43 1.21
N LEU A 140 -14.01 14.50 1.41
CA LEU A 140 -14.94 14.62 2.54
C LEU A 140 -16.12 13.64 2.43
N GLN A 141 -16.56 13.32 1.23
CA GLN A 141 -17.61 12.35 1.00
C GLN A 141 -17.13 10.93 1.35
N VAL A 142 -15.91 10.52 0.93
CA VAL A 142 -15.30 9.25 1.35
C VAL A 142 -15.19 9.14 2.85
N ALA A 143 -14.74 10.21 3.53
CA ALA A 143 -14.63 10.21 5.01
C ALA A 143 -15.95 9.94 5.75
N ARG A 144 -17.10 10.10 5.06
CA ARG A 144 -18.45 9.79 5.56
C ARG A 144 -19.07 8.56 4.92
N GLY A 145 -18.35 7.92 4.01
CA GLY A 145 -18.77 6.70 3.34
C GLY A 145 -18.85 5.50 4.30
N ALA A 146 -19.67 4.54 3.94
CA ALA A 146 -19.66 3.26 4.67
C ALA A 146 -18.35 2.52 4.43
N THR A 147 -17.88 1.75 5.40
CA THR A 147 -16.78 0.81 5.23
C THR A 147 -17.23 -0.31 4.28
N VAL A 148 -16.38 -0.68 3.35
CA VAL A 148 -16.65 -1.80 2.43
C VAL A 148 -16.34 -3.15 3.09
N PRO A 149 -16.81 -4.29 2.53
CA PRO A 149 -16.47 -5.61 3.07
C PRO A 149 -14.96 -5.91 3.06
N GLY A 150 -14.20 -5.41 2.08
CA GLY A 150 -12.75 -5.55 2.02
C GLY A 150 -12.26 -6.98 1.81
N ALA A 151 -12.96 -7.77 1.00
CA ALA A 151 -12.63 -9.18 0.83
C ALA A 151 -11.36 -9.38 -0.03
N SER A 152 -11.29 -8.70 -1.17
CA SER A 152 -10.07 -8.65 -1.97
C SER A 152 -9.04 -7.70 -1.35
N ASP A 153 -9.50 -6.54 -0.90
CA ASP A 153 -8.71 -5.47 -0.32
C ASP A 153 -9.06 -5.25 1.18
N ASN A 154 -8.41 -5.93 2.17
CA ASN A 154 -7.29 -6.83 1.96
C ASN A 154 -7.41 -8.10 2.84
N ALA A 155 -8.64 -8.63 3.04
CA ALA A 155 -8.80 -9.92 3.72
C ALA A 155 -8.10 -11.06 2.95
N SER A 156 -7.96 -10.94 1.63
CA SER A 156 -7.24 -11.90 0.79
C SER A 156 -5.74 -11.96 1.13
N GLY A 157 -5.11 -10.80 1.34
CA GLY A 157 -3.71 -10.72 1.78
C GLY A 157 -3.53 -11.26 3.20
N VAL A 158 -4.44 -10.93 4.13
CA VAL A 158 -4.43 -11.50 5.48
C VAL A 158 -4.51 -13.02 5.44
N ALA A 159 -5.42 -13.59 4.65
CA ALA A 159 -5.56 -15.03 4.48
C ALA A 159 -4.29 -15.67 3.89
N ALA A 160 -3.68 -15.02 2.90
CA ALA A 160 -2.44 -15.50 2.28
C ALA A 160 -1.25 -15.47 3.26
N VAL A 161 -1.11 -14.41 4.08
CA VAL A 161 -0.07 -14.34 5.13
C VAL A 161 -0.28 -15.46 6.16
N LEU A 162 -1.51 -15.69 6.61
CA LEU A 162 -1.81 -16.77 7.57
C LEU A 162 -1.47 -18.14 6.99
N ALA A 163 -1.87 -18.42 5.75
CA ALA A 163 -1.57 -19.66 5.07
C ALA A 163 -0.05 -19.86 4.86
N LEU A 164 0.67 -18.80 4.49
CA LEU A 164 2.13 -18.88 4.34
C LEU A 164 2.82 -19.16 5.68
N VAL A 165 2.40 -18.50 6.76
CA VAL A 165 2.92 -18.77 8.11
C VAL A 165 2.66 -20.21 8.53
N GLU A 166 1.48 -20.75 8.23
CA GLU A 166 1.16 -22.16 8.52
C GLU A 166 2.08 -23.11 7.73
N ARG A 167 2.30 -22.88 6.43
CA ARG A 167 3.24 -23.65 5.61
C ARG A 167 4.66 -23.58 6.17
N LEU A 168 5.15 -22.37 6.49
CA LEU A 168 6.47 -22.15 7.07
C LEU A 168 6.63 -22.70 8.50
N ALA A 169 5.54 -22.85 9.25
CA ALA A 169 5.59 -23.53 10.55
C ALA A 169 5.74 -25.04 10.40
N ALA A 170 5.15 -25.64 9.36
CA ALA A 170 5.29 -27.06 9.02
C ALA A 170 6.68 -27.37 8.44
N ASP A 171 7.19 -26.53 7.53
CA ASP A 171 8.51 -26.65 6.90
C ASP A 171 9.30 -25.33 7.06
N PRO A 172 9.96 -25.10 8.22
CA PRO A 172 10.61 -23.84 8.53
C PRO A 172 11.87 -23.60 7.69
N LEU A 173 12.02 -22.35 7.26
CA LEU A 173 13.25 -21.86 6.64
C LEU A 173 14.37 -21.81 7.68
N PRO A 174 15.51 -22.48 7.46
CA PRO A 174 16.62 -22.49 8.42
C PRO A 174 17.16 -21.10 8.69
N GLY A 175 17.38 -20.74 9.97
CA GLY A 175 17.94 -19.44 10.36
C GLY A 175 17.00 -18.24 10.17
N VAL A 176 15.76 -18.43 9.68
CA VAL A 176 14.81 -17.34 9.40
C VAL A 176 13.76 -17.23 10.50
N GLU A 177 13.71 -16.07 11.16
CA GLU A 177 12.54 -15.66 11.95
C GLU A 177 11.48 -15.09 11.01
N VAL A 178 10.23 -15.51 11.13
CA VAL A 178 9.11 -14.93 10.39
C VAL A 178 8.27 -14.06 11.32
N ILE A 179 8.04 -12.81 10.91
CA ILE A 179 7.11 -11.88 11.57
C ILE A 179 5.90 -11.72 10.65
N ALA A 180 4.73 -12.19 11.08
CA ALA A 180 3.47 -11.86 10.44
C ALA A 180 2.96 -10.54 11.05
N LEU A 181 2.90 -9.50 10.25
CA LEU A 181 2.46 -8.16 10.64
C LEU A 181 1.15 -7.84 9.93
N PHE A 182 0.07 -7.80 10.69
CA PHE A 182 -1.22 -7.34 10.21
C PHE A 182 -1.41 -5.89 10.64
N THR A 183 -1.30 -4.98 9.69
CA THR A 183 -1.34 -3.54 9.93
C THR A 183 -2.78 -3.03 9.95
N GLY A 184 -3.05 -2.06 10.78
CA GLY A 184 -4.29 -1.31 10.75
C GLY A 184 -4.09 0.08 10.13
N ALA A 185 -5.18 0.73 9.74
CA ALA A 185 -5.18 2.08 9.19
C ALA A 185 -4.26 2.26 7.96
N GLU A 186 -4.12 1.22 7.14
CA GLU A 186 -3.45 1.31 5.85
C GLU A 186 -4.23 2.25 4.92
N GLU A 187 -5.52 2.05 4.82
CA GLU A 187 -6.48 2.79 4.00
C GLU A 187 -6.55 4.28 4.33
N SER A 188 -6.09 4.66 5.48
CA SER A 188 -5.97 6.08 5.86
C SER A 188 -4.57 6.66 5.64
N GLY A 189 -3.65 5.87 5.08
CA GLY A 189 -2.29 6.23 4.68
C GLY A 189 -1.21 5.49 5.45
N MET A 190 -1.28 4.16 5.48
CA MET A 190 -0.26 3.25 6.02
C MET A 190 0.06 3.51 7.51
N GLY A 191 -0.99 3.81 8.30
CA GLY A 191 -0.83 4.24 9.69
C GLY A 191 -0.14 3.21 10.57
N GLY A 192 -0.57 1.95 10.48
CA GLY A 192 -0.02 0.84 11.24
C GLY A 192 1.42 0.53 10.89
N MET A 193 1.73 0.44 9.59
CA MET A 193 3.10 0.26 9.14
C MET A 193 4.00 1.42 9.55
N SER A 194 3.51 2.66 9.46
CA SER A 194 4.22 3.84 9.91
C SER A 194 4.52 3.80 11.43
N ALA A 195 3.56 3.36 12.24
CA ALA A 195 3.76 3.20 13.68
C ALA A 195 4.77 2.09 13.99
N TRP A 196 4.65 0.95 13.31
CA TRP A 196 5.55 -0.18 13.49
C TRP A 196 6.99 0.12 13.05
N MET A 197 7.19 0.81 11.92
CA MET A 197 8.51 1.23 11.46
C MET A 197 9.21 2.21 12.40
N ARG A 198 8.46 3.02 13.18
CA ARG A 198 9.01 3.90 14.21
C ARG A 198 9.33 3.18 15.53
N SER A 199 8.81 1.99 15.74
CA SER A 199 9.04 1.16 16.93
C SER A 199 9.94 -0.03 16.59
N ALA A 200 9.38 -1.21 16.48
CA ALA A 200 10.12 -2.45 16.24
C ALA A 200 10.83 -2.51 14.87
N GLY A 201 10.26 -1.89 13.85
CA GLY A 201 10.81 -1.91 12.49
C GLY A 201 12.11 -1.13 12.34
N ARG A 202 12.35 -0.10 13.17
CA ARG A 202 13.58 0.72 13.10
C ARG A 202 14.86 -0.06 13.46
N ASP A 203 14.73 -1.14 14.23
CA ASP A 203 15.86 -1.93 14.73
C ASP A 203 16.18 -3.13 13.80
N LEU A 204 15.49 -3.22 12.66
CA LEU A 204 15.74 -4.24 11.64
C LEU A 204 17.01 -3.93 10.85
N ASP A 205 17.81 -4.96 10.63
CA ASP A 205 19.04 -4.86 9.87
C ASP A 205 18.77 -5.10 8.37
N PRO A 206 19.01 -4.10 7.48
CA PRO A 206 18.68 -4.23 6.07
C PRO A 206 19.29 -5.44 5.34
N PRO A 207 20.58 -5.80 5.53
CA PRO A 207 21.17 -6.96 4.88
C PRO A 207 20.51 -8.29 5.21
N SER A 208 19.91 -8.39 6.40
CA SER A 208 19.32 -9.64 6.91
C SER A 208 17.80 -9.62 7.00
N THR A 209 17.15 -8.59 6.42
CA THR A 209 15.69 -8.45 6.48
C THR A 209 15.08 -8.36 5.08
N LEU A 210 13.96 -9.05 4.87
CA LEU A 210 13.05 -8.86 3.73
C LEU A 210 11.66 -8.51 4.25
N VAL A 211 11.06 -7.46 3.69
CA VAL A 211 9.64 -7.13 3.91
C VAL A 211 8.86 -7.50 2.65
N LEU A 212 7.94 -8.45 2.77
CA LEU A 212 7.08 -8.92 1.70
C LEU A 212 5.62 -8.56 2.04
N GLY A 213 5.06 -7.59 1.33
CA GLY A 213 3.66 -7.22 1.46
C GLY A 213 2.78 -8.00 0.50
N LEU A 214 1.62 -8.42 1.00
CA LEU A 214 0.59 -9.12 0.25
C LEU A 214 -0.68 -8.27 0.33
N ASP A 215 -1.07 -7.70 -0.81
CA ASP A 215 -2.11 -6.68 -0.86
C ASP A 215 -3.02 -6.86 -2.07
N THR A 216 -4.34 -6.87 -1.84
CA THR A 216 -5.35 -6.95 -2.92
C THR A 216 -5.10 -8.13 -3.88
N LEU A 217 -5.14 -9.36 -3.36
CA LEU A 217 -4.80 -10.57 -4.12
C LEU A 217 -5.99 -11.23 -4.84
N GLY A 218 -7.18 -10.65 -4.70
CA GLY A 218 -8.45 -11.32 -5.02
C GLY A 218 -8.84 -11.33 -6.48
N ALA A 219 -8.02 -10.86 -7.44
CA ALA A 219 -8.41 -10.95 -8.86
C ALA A 219 -7.25 -10.75 -9.84
N GLY A 220 -7.07 -11.68 -10.75
CA GLY A 220 -6.16 -11.57 -11.89
C GLY A 220 -4.85 -12.30 -11.70
N GLU A 221 -3.75 -11.73 -12.20
CA GLU A 221 -2.44 -12.34 -12.19
C GLU A 221 -1.54 -11.71 -11.12
N PRO A 222 -0.59 -12.47 -10.53
CA PRO A 222 0.41 -11.93 -9.61
C PRO A 222 1.25 -10.83 -10.26
N MET A 223 1.41 -9.73 -9.54
CA MET A 223 2.20 -8.58 -9.96
C MET A 223 3.04 -8.04 -8.81
N VAL A 224 4.18 -7.44 -9.14
CA VAL A 224 5.02 -6.75 -8.16
C VAL A 224 5.15 -5.28 -8.53
N ALA A 225 5.03 -4.42 -7.53
CA ALA A 225 5.19 -3.00 -7.73
C ALA A 225 6.67 -2.67 -8.03
N SER A 226 6.94 -2.07 -9.19
CA SER A 226 8.26 -1.54 -9.54
C SER A 226 8.50 -0.14 -8.99
N ALA A 227 7.42 0.60 -8.78
CA ALA A 227 7.39 1.89 -8.13
C ALA A 227 5.98 2.19 -7.64
N GLU A 228 5.87 2.98 -6.58
CA GLU A 228 4.60 3.45 -6.02
C GLU A 228 4.55 4.96 -5.95
N GLY A 229 3.36 5.50 -6.09
CA GLY A 229 3.07 6.92 -6.00
C GLY A 229 2.91 7.67 -7.32
N PRO A 230 2.01 8.67 -7.34
CA PRO A 230 1.62 9.36 -8.56
C PRO A 230 2.66 10.39 -9.05
N LEU A 231 3.03 11.38 -8.25
CA LEU A 231 3.88 12.49 -8.67
C LEU A 231 5.37 12.20 -8.40
N TRP A 232 5.71 11.87 -7.17
CA TRP A 232 7.08 11.59 -6.75
C TRP A 232 7.24 10.14 -6.28
N PRO A 233 7.33 9.18 -7.22
CA PRO A 233 7.28 7.77 -6.89
C PRO A 233 8.50 7.30 -6.09
N VAL A 234 8.25 6.33 -5.22
CA VAL A 234 9.29 5.51 -4.60
C VAL A 234 9.53 4.28 -5.47
N ARG A 235 10.76 4.06 -5.88
CA ARG A 235 11.15 2.89 -6.68
C ARG A 235 11.64 1.77 -5.80
N TYR A 236 11.18 0.56 -6.08
CA TYR A 236 11.74 -0.64 -5.50
C TYR A 236 13.12 -0.94 -6.11
N ARG A 237 13.96 -1.65 -5.38
CA ARG A 237 15.32 -1.98 -5.86
C ARG A 237 15.20 -3.06 -6.95
N GLY A 238 16.11 -3.00 -7.93
CA GLY A 238 16.20 -4.02 -8.97
C GLY A 238 16.40 -5.42 -8.40
N GLU A 239 17.25 -5.54 -7.39
CA GLU A 239 17.54 -6.78 -6.66
C GLU A 239 16.28 -7.40 -6.02
N ASP A 240 15.40 -6.58 -5.43
CA ASP A 240 14.15 -7.05 -4.82
C ASP A 240 13.18 -7.55 -5.90
N LEU A 241 13.14 -6.89 -7.06
CA LEU A 241 12.31 -7.31 -8.19
C LEU A 241 12.87 -8.58 -8.87
N ASP A 242 14.18 -8.71 -8.95
CA ASP A 242 14.84 -9.90 -9.48
C ASP A 242 14.65 -11.10 -8.54
N LEU A 243 14.60 -10.86 -7.23
CA LEU A 243 14.26 -11.88 -6.24
C LEU A 243 12.82 -12.40 -6.45
N ALA A 244 11.87 -11.52 -6.80
CA ALA A 244 10.50 -11.94 -7.12
C ALA A 244 10.46 -12.85 -8.37
N ASP A 245 11.24 -12.51 -9.39
CA ASP A 245 11.38 -13.37 -10.59
C ASP A 245 12.02 -14.73 -10.26
N ALA A 246 13.08 -14.73 -9.46
CA ALA A 246 13.75 -15.96 -9.02
C ALA A 246 12.83 -16.83 -8.14
N GLY A 247 12.03 -16.21 -7.27
CA GLY A 247 10.99 -16.90 -6.49
C GLY A 247 9.93 -17.56 -7.37
N ALA A 248 9.50 -16.90 -8.45
CA ALA A 248 8.59 -17.49 -9.43
C ALA A 248 9.21 -18.68 -10.17
N ASP A 249 10.47 -18.55 -10.60
CA ASP A 249 11.21 -19.64 -11.24
C ASP A 249 11.37 -20.85 -10.29
N ARG A 250 11.67 -20.60 -9.01
CA ARG A 250 11.74 -21.65 -7.96
C ARG A 250 10.40 -22.35 -7.76
N ALA A 251 9.32 -21.59 -7.71
CA ALA A 251 7.95 -22.09 -7.58
C ALA A 251 7.42 -22.73 -8.89
N ARG A 252 8.15 -22.62 -9.99
CA ARG A 252 7.78 -23.09 -11.32
C ARG A 252 6.47 -22.51 -11.85
N ILE A 253 6.27 -21.22 -11.56
CA ILE A 253 5.13 -20.45 -12.08
C ILE A 253 5.62 -19.34 -13.01
N GLY A 254 4.70 -18.67 -13.71
CA GLY A 254 5.02 -17.50 -14.53
C GLY A 254 5.58 -16.37 -13.67
N ARG A 255 6.60 -15.67 -14.18
CA ARG A 255 7.16 -14.49 -13.51
C ARG A 255 6.11 -13.41 -13.37
N PRO A 256 6.05 -12.71 -12.23
CA PRO A 256 5.08 -11.64 -12.01
C PRO A 256 5.35 -10.47 -12.95
N ARG A 257 4.30 -9.81 -13.41
CA ARG A 257 4.45 -8.58 -14.17
C ARG A 257 4.87 -7.45 -13.23
N ARG A 258 5.92 -6.71 -13.61
CA ARG A 258 6.34 -5.51 -12.90
C ARG A 258 5.49 -4.33 -13.35
N PHE A 259 4.93 -3.55 -12.43
CA PHE A 259 4.10 -2.41 -12.78
C PHE A 259 4.34 -1.22 -11.84
N ARG A 260 3.91 -0.03 -12.26
CA ARG A 260 3.91 1.16 -11.42
C ARG A 260 2.52 1.37 -10.84
N LEU A 261 2.43 1.35 -9.50
CA LEU A 261 1.22 1.66 -8.77
C LEU A 261 1.06 3.18 -8.62
N GLY A 262 -0.16 3.69 -8.85
CA GLY A 262 -0.48 5.10 -8.63
C GLY A 262 -0.86 5.44 -7.18
N GLY A 263 -0.98 4.44 -6.32
CA GLY A 263 -1.20 4.53 -4.87
C GLY A 263 0.04 4.13 -4.09
N TRP A 264 -0.18 3.74 -2.85
CA TRP A 264 0.83 3.35 -1.88
C TRP A 264 0.38 2.08 -1.16
N THR A 265 1.32 1.24 -0.77
CA THR A 265 1.11 0.05 0.05
C THR A 265 2.11 0.03 1.21
N ASP A 266 1.85 -0.74 2.23
CA ASP A 266 2.69 -0.80 3.44
C ASP A 266 4.19 -1.07 3.18
N PRO A 267 4.62 -1.97 2.28
CA PRO A 267 6.03 -2.21 2.00
C PRO A 267 6.84 -0.99 1.57
N VAL A 268 6.18 0.05 1.03
CA VAL A 268 6.89 1.26 0.62
C VAL A 268 7.57 1.97 1.79
N LEU A 269 7.02 1.86 3.01
CA LEU A 269 7.62 2.45 4.21
C LEU A 269 8.90 1.72 4.62
N ALA A 270 8.94 0.41 4.47
CA ALA A 270 10.16 -0.38 4.64
C ALA A 270 11.21 0.00 3.58
N ARG A 271 10.78 0.14 2.31
CA ARG A 271 11.65 0.61 1.23
C ARG A 271 12.23 2.00 1.49
N LEU A 272 11.45 2.92 2.03
CA LEU A 272 11.89 4.27 2.44
C LEU A 272 12.88 4.23 3.59
N ALA A 273 12.75 3.27 4.49
CA ALA A 273 13.70 3.01 5.57
C ALA A 273 14.99 2.28 5.12
N GLY A 274 15.11 1.95 3.83
CA GLY A 274 16.29 1.27 3.27
C GLY A 274 16.25 -0.25 3.33
N LEU A 275 15.17 -0.85 3.85
CA LEU A 275 15.01 -2.29 3.89
C LEU A 275 14.73 -2.86 2.48
N PRO A 276 15.16 -4.11 2.19
CA PRO A 276 14.63 -4.92 1.11
C PRO A 276 13.12 -5.03 1.23
N ALA A 277 12.40 -4.75 0.14
CA ALA A 277 10.94 -4.78 0.17
C ALA A 277 10.34 -5.18 -1.18
N ILE A 278 9.29 -5.98 -1.14
CA ILE A 278 8.48 -6.38 -2.29
C ILE A 278 7.03 -6.12 -1.96
N SER A 279 6.30 -5.43 -2.84
CA SER A 279 4.85 -5.28 -2.78
C SER A 279 4.25 -6.19 -3.84
N LEU A 280 3.60 -7.26 -3.39
CA LEU A 280 2.93 -8.26 -4.21
C LEU A 280 1.42 -8.01 -4.19
N LEU A 281 0.86 -7.86 -5.38
CA LEU A 281 -0.57 -7.63 -5.62
C LEU A 281 -1.08 -8.57 -6.71
N SER A 282 -2.38 -8.51 -6.99
CA SER A 282 -2.94 -9.11 -8.21
C SER A 282 -3.76 -8.10 -8.99
N LEU A 283 -3.67 -8.15 -10.31
CA LEU A 283 -4.41 -7.25 -11.19
C LEU A 283 -5.06 -8.01 -12.35
N ARG A 284 -6.31 -7.67 -12.65
CA ARG A 284 -6.97 -8.09 -13.89
C ARG A 284 -6.78 -7.03 -14.95
N GLY A 285 -5.87 -7.29 -15.89
CA GLY A 285 -5.51 -6.30 -16.90
C GLY A 285 -4.74 -5.13 -16.30
N ARG A 286 -5.41 -4.01 -15.99
CA ARG A 286 -4.81 -2.77 -15.50
C ARG A 286 -5.41 -2.24 -14.21
N GLY A 287 -6.34 -2.96 -13.61
CA GLY A 287 -7.08 -2.47 -12.44
C GLY A 287 -7.39 -3.56 -11.45
N PHE A 288 -7.66 -3.10 -10.24
CA PHE A 288 -8.24 -3.93 -9.20
C PHE A 288 -9.72 -4.16 -9.47
N THR A 289 -10.22 -5.31 -9.07
CA THR A 289 -11.65 -5.64 -9.18
C THR A 289 -12.33 -5.21 -7.89
N ASP A 290 -13.47 -4.54 -8.02
CA ASP A 290 -14.31 -4.08 -6.89
C ASP A 290 -13.61 -3.17 -5.86
N TYR A 291 -12.49 -2.54 -6.23
CA TYR A 291 -11.63 -1.73 -5.37
C TYR A 291 -12.39 -0.60 -4.66
N HIS A 292 -12.42 -0.64 -3.34
CA HIS A 292 -13.14 0.27 -2.44
C HIS A 292 -14.67 0.37 -2.72
N LEU A 293 -15.24 -0.71 -3.26
CA LEU A 293 -16.66 -0.79 -3.57
C LEU A 293 -17.40 -1.72 -2.59
N PRO A 294 -18.70 -1.48 -2.33
CA PRO A 294 -19.53 -2.39 -1.53
C PRO A 294 -19.63 -3.81 -2.11
N THR A 295 -19.22 -3.98 -3.37
CA THR A 295 -19.19 -5.27 -4.06
C THR A 295 -17.90 -6.06 -3.81
N ASP A 296 -16.94 -5.54 -3.04
CA ASP A 296 -15.74 -6.30 -2.66
C ASP A 296 -16.07 -7.32 -1.56
N THR A 297 -16.75 -8.39 -1.96
CA THR A 297 -17.29 -9.44 -1.10
C THR A 297 -16.60 -10.79 -1.30
N PRO A 298 -16.60 -11.72 -0.32
CA PRO A 298 -15.89 -12.99 -0.40
C PRO A 298 -16.25 -13.88 -1.59
N ASP A 299 -17.51 -13.81 -2.05
CA ASP A 299 -17.99 -14.55 -3.22
C ASP A 299 -17.46 -14.02 -4.55
N ARG A 300 -16.87 -12.82 -4.57
CA ARG A 300 -16.25 -12.22 -5.74
C ARG A 300 -14.72 -12.37 -5.79
N VAL A 301 -14.12 -12.89 -4.73
CA VAL A 301 -12.69 -13.18 -4.68
C VAL A 301 -12.37 -14.36 -5.61
N ASP A 302 -11.44 -14.13 -6.52
CA ASP A 302 -10.85 -15.16 -7.39
C ASP A 302 -9.78 -15.93 -6.60
N TRP A 303 -10.18 -16.98 -5.89
CA TRP A 303 -9.28 -17.78 -5.06
C TRP A 303 -8.07 -18.37 -5.79
N PRO A 304 -8.17 -18.81 -7.07
CA PRO A 304 -7.01 -19.14 -7.89
C PRO A 304 -5.98 -18.01 -7.98
N SER A 305 -6.39 -16.74 -8.04
CA SER A 305 -5.49 -15.59 -7.99
C SER A 305 -4.75 -15.49 -6.66
N VAL A 306 -5.49 -15.66 -5.55
CA VAL A 306 -4.90 -15.65 -4.19
C VAL A 306 -3.87 -16.78 -4.05
N GLU A 307 -4.19 -18.00 -4.51
CA GLU A 307 -3.28 -19.15 -4.44
C GLU A 307 -2.03 -18.95 -5.32
N ALA A 308 -2.17 -18.32 -6.48
CA ALA A 308 -1.02 -17.99 -7.33
C ALA A 308 -0.08 -16.98 -6.65
N CYS A 309 -0.64 -15.96 -5.99
CA CYS A 309 0.13 -14.99 -5.21
C CYS A 309 0.79 -15.63 -3.99
N LEU A 310 0.08 -16.51 -3.29
CA LEU A 310 0.62 -17.27 -2.15
C LEU A 310 1.80 -18.17 -2.60
N THR A 311 1.66 -18.85 -3.73
CA THR A 311 2.71 -19.68 -4.31
C THR A 311 3.95 -18.86 -4.68
N LEU A 312 3.75 -17.66 -5.24
CA LEU A 312 4.84 -16.72 -5.51
C LEU A 312 5.50 -16.26 -4.22
N ALA A 313 4.73 -15.87 -3.21
CA ALA A 313 5.26 -15.40 -1.93
C ALA A 313 6.10 -16.47 -1.22
N GLU A 314 5.66 -17.75 -1.26
CA GLU A 314 6.41 -18.89 -0.73
C GLU A 314 7.71 -19.12 -1.50
N GLY A 315 7.67 -19.01 -2.83
CA GLY A 315 8.85 -19.08 -3.69
C GLY A 315 9.87 -17.98 -3.40
N VAL A 316 9.40 -16.74 -3.23
CA VAL A 316 10.23 -15.58 -2.85
C VAL A 316 10.88 -15.80 -1.48
N ALA A 317 10.11 -16.21 -0.48
CA ALA A 317 10.60 -16.48 0.87
C ALA A 317 11.69 -17.57 0.87
N SER A 318 11.44 -18.65 0.13
CA SER A 318 12.38 -19.79 0.02
C SER A 318 13.64 -19.42 -0.75
N GLU A 319 13.53 -18.64 -1.82
CA GLU A 319 14.68 -18.16 -2.60
C GLU A 319 15.55 -17.23 -1.78
N TRP A 320 14.93 -16.26 -1.12
CA TRP A 320 15.62 -15.29 -0.25
C TRP A 320 16.35 -15.97 0.92
N ALA A 321 15.75 -16.99 1.52
CA ALA A 321 16.38 -17.74 2.62
C ALA A 321 17.60 -18.56 2.17
N SER A 322 17.69 -18.91 0.86
CA SER A 322 18.76 -19.73 0.31
C SER A 322 19.98 -18.92 -0.15
N ASN A 323 19.83 -17.60 -0.36
CA ASN A 323 20.87 -16.66 -0.80
C ASN A 323 21.62 -16.05 0.38
#